data_350b9f00c49724ffc6cabfa5eecb2ba7
#
_entry.id   350b9f00c49724ffc6cabfa5eecb2ba7
#
_cell.length_a   1.000
_cell.length_b   1.000
_cell.length_c   1.000
_cell.angle_alpha   90.00
_cell.angle_beta   90.00
_cell.angle_gamma   90.00
#
_symmetry.space_group_name_H-M   'P 1'
#
loop_
_entity.id
_entity.type
_entity.pdbx_description
1 polymer ?
#
loop_
_entity_poly.entity_id
_entity_poly.type
_entity_poly.pdbx_seq_one_letter_code
_entity_poly.pdbx_strand_id
1 'polypeptide(L)'
;MSVALQPCLFDEAPQGEEEVGLRPLSAAHRTALGRGAWIDVLPGWLTGADRLFERLVATVPWHAERRQMYDNVVDVPRLLSFYGEDEPLPDPALDAAHAALDTHYGPELGEPFRTAGLCYYRDGRDSVAWHGDTIGRGSTEDTMVAIVSVGQPRALLLRPRGGGPVVRHPLGHGDLIVMGGSCQRTWEHAVPKTARPVGPRISIQFRPRGVR
;
A
#
# COMPACT_ATOMS: atom_id res chain seq x y z
N MET A 1 53.45 -6.09 -35.10
CA MET A 1 52.16 -6.84 -35.13
C MET A 1 51.35 -6.40 -33.95
N SER A 2 50.34 -5.60 -34.20
CA SER A 2 49.47 -5.06 -33.13
C SER A 2 48.27 -6.02 -32.96
N VAL A 3 48.14 -6.59 -31.79
CA VAL A 3 47.02 -7.47 -31.44
C VAL A 3 45.86 -6.55 -30.99
N ALA A 4 44.83 -6.45 -31.83
CA ALA A 4 43.57 -5.80 -31.45
C ALA A 4 42.86 -6.71 -30.42
N LEU A 5 42.69 -6.24 -29.21
CA LEU A 5 41.79 -6.85 -28.20
C LEU A 5 40.35 -6.69 -28.69
N GLN A 6 39.65 -7.81 -28.94
CA GLN A 6 38.20 -7.81 -29.13
C GLN A 6 37.50 -7.45 -27.81
N PRO A 7 36.52 -6.53 -27.83
CA PRO A 7 35.67 -6.27 -26.64
C PRO A 7 34.93 -7.55 -26.28
N CYS A 8 34.92 -7.88 -25.00
CA CYS A 8 34.18 -9.02 -24.44
C CYS A 8 32.68 -8.77 -24.62
N LEU A 9 31.95 -9.74 -25.16
CA LEU A 9 30.48 -9.67 -25.46
C LEU A 9 29.62 -9.65 -24.19
N PHE A 10 30.22 -9.47 -23.01
CA PHE A 10 29.59 -9.46 -21.68
C PHE A 10 29.83 -8.16 -20.90
N ASP A 11 30.24 -7.08 -21.56
CA ASP A 11 30.06 -5.76 -20.98
C ASP A 11 28.56 -5.40 -21.06
N GLU A 12 27.76 -5.97 -20.16
CA GLU A 12 26.48 -5.40 -19.82
C GLU A 12 26.77 -3.99 -19.32
N ALA A 13 26.38 -2.99 -20.12
CA ALA A 13 26.31 -1.61 -19.64
C ALA A 13 25.56 -1.65 -18.29
N PRO A 14 26.00 -0.93 -17.25
CA PRO A 14 25.30 -0.89 -15.99
C PRO A 14 23.85 -0.51 -16.33
N GLN A 15 22.91 -1.41 -16.02
CA GLN A 15 21.49 -1.16 -16.21
C GLN A 15 21.22 0.13 -15.48
N GLY A 16 20.93 1.20 -16.24
CA GLY A 16 20.75 2.54 -15.67
C GLY A 16 19.74 2.41 -14.58
N GLU A 17 20.13 2.88 -13.43
CA GLU A 17 19.34 2.79 -12.20
C GLU A 17 17.94 3.30 -12.47
N GLU A 18 16.97 2.40 -12.56
CA GLU A 18 15.58 2.75 -12.89
C GLU A 18 15.03 3.61 -11.73
N GLU A 19 14.88 4.88 -12.01
CA GLU A 19 14.38 5.85 -11.04
C GLU A 19 12.92 5.52 -10.72
N VAL A 20 12.50 5.72 -9.47
CA VAL A 20 11.13 5.49 -9.05
C VAL A 20 10.22 6.47 -9.79
N GLY A 21 9.28 5.96 -10.55
CA GLY A 21 8.34 6.73 -11.36
C GLY A 21 6.88 6.38 -11.06
N LEU A 22 5.96 7.20 -11.53
CA LEU A 22 4.52 7.01 -11.38
C LEU A 22 3.82 7.01 -12.74
N ARG A 23 2.95 6.03 -12.96
CA ARG A 23 2.08 6.00 -14.13
C ARG A 23 0.87 6.94 -13.94
N PRO A 24 0.24 7.44 -15.01
CA PRO A 24 -0.95 8.29 -14.90
C PRO A 24 -2.10 7.57 -14.17
N LEU A 25 -2.68 8.22 -13.14
CA LEU A 25 -3.82 7.70 -12.38
C LEU A 25 -5.12 7.61 -13.20
N SER A 26 -5.21 8.32 -14.33
CA SER A 26 -6.31 8.17 -15.29
C SER A 26 -6.44 6.75 -15.88
N ALA A 27 -5.42 5.91 -15.73
CA ALA A 27 -5.46 4.50 -16.12
C ALA A 27 -6.00 3.57 -15.01
N ALA A 28 -6.39 4.09 -13.86
CA ALA A 28 -6.99 3.30 -12.79
C ALA A 28 -8.39 2.79 -13.20
N HIS A 29 -8.67 1.54 -12.86
CA HIS A 29 -9.96 0.91 -13.16
C HIS A 29 -10.86 0.90 -11.94
N ARG A 30 -11.99 1.62 -12.02
CA ARG A 30 -13.00 1.68 -10.96
C ARG A 30 -13.97 0.52 -11.03
N THR A 31 -14.18 -0.12 -9.88
CA THR A 31 -15.19 -1.17 -9.67
C THR A 31 -16.11 -0.80 -8.50
N ALA A 32 -17.40 -0.75 -8.74
CA ALA A 32 -18.39 -0.57 -7.69
C ALA A 32 -18.53 -1.86 -6.86
N LEU A 33 -18.50 -1.73 -5.54
CA LEU A 33 -18.66 -2.84 -4.59
C LEU A 33 -20.11 -2.92 -4.05
N GLY A 34 -20.92 -1.90 -4.32
CA GLY A 34 -22.27 -1.73 -3.78
C GLY A 34 -22.30 -0.92 -2.47
N ARG A 35 -23.50 -0.52 -2.06
CA ARG A 35 -23.74 0.33 -0.87
C ARG A 35 -23.01 1.68 -0.90
N GLY A 36 -22.67 2.20 -2.09
CA GLY A 36 -21.88 3.42 -2.26
C GLY A 36 -20.36 3.23 -2.13
N ALA A 37 -19.88 1.99 -1.90
CA ALA A 37 -18.48 1.66 -1.88
C ALA A 37 -17.93 1.34 -3.28
N TRP A 38 -16.69 1.70 -3.52
CA TRP A 38 -15.95 1.40 -4.75
C TRP A 38 -14.46 1.20 -4.48
N ILE A 39 -13.79 0.59 -5.43
CA ILE A 39 -12.32 0.51 -5.48
C ILE A 39 -11.83 0.95 -6.85
N ASP A 40 -10.70 1.65 -6.86
CA ASP A 40 -9.88 1.86 -8.05
C ASP A 40 -8.62 0.99 -7.94
N VAL A 41 -8.25 0.31 -9.02
CA VAL A 41 -7.05 -0.54 -9.06
C VAL A 41 -6.19 -0.14 -10.25
N LEU A 42 -4.90 0.04 -10.02
CA LEU A 42 -3.91 0.31 -11.04
C LEU A 42 -2.67 -0.56 -10.81
N PRO A 43 -2.57 -1.73 -11.49
CA PRO A 43 -1.39 -2.57 -11.42
C PRO A 43 -0.15 -1.86 -11.95
N GLY A 44 0.98 -1.99 -11.25
CA GLY A 44 2.25 -1.38 -11.63
C GLY A 44 2.18 0.15 -11.74
N TRP A 45 1.41 0.80 -10.88
CA TRP A 45 1.35 2.27 -10.82
C TRP A 45 2.71 2.89 -10.54
N LEU A 46 3.47 2.29 -9.64
CA LEU A 46 4.80 2.73 -9.24
C LEU A 46 5.84 1.85 -9.94
N THR A 47 6.70 2.46 -10.77
CA THR A 47 7.85 1.83 -11.41
C THR A 47 9.10 2.01 -10.55
N GLY A 48 10.15 1.21 -10.75
CA GLY A 48 11.34 1.23 -9.88
C GLY A 48 11.06 0.81 -8.44
N ALA A 49 10.01 0.02 -8.24
CA ALA A 49 9.48 -0.36 -6.93
C ALA A 49 10.45 -1.20 -6.08
N ASP A 50 11.40 -1.94 -6.68
CA ASP A 50 12.43 -2.71 -5.98
C ASP A 50 13.29 -1.78 -5.14
N ARG A 51 13.76 -0.67 -5.71
CA ARG A 51 14.58 0.31 -5.00
C ARG A 51 13.83 0.98 -3.86
N LEU A 52 12.57 1.37 -4.10
CA LEU A 52 11.75 1.92 -3.04
C LEU A 52 11.60 0.92 -1.90
N PHE A 53 11.32 -0.35 -2.24
CA PHE A 53 11.19 -1.41 -1.24
C PHE A 53 12.47 -1.55 -0.40
N GLU A 54 13.63 -1.64 -1.04
CA GLU A 54 14.93 -1.79 -0.36
C GLU A 54 15.24 -0.60 0.56
N ARG A 55 15.03 0.64 0.06
CA ARG A 55 15.23 1.84 0.88
C ARG A 55 14.29 1.87 2.08
N LEU A 56 12.99 1.59 1.89
CA LEU A 56 12.03 1.57 3.00
C LEU A 56 12.37 0.49 4.04
N VAL A 57 12.80 -0.70 3.61
CA VAL A 57 13.25 -1.75 4.55
C VAL A 57 14.41 -1.26 5.40
N ALA A 58 15.38 -0.54 4.79
CA ALA A 58 16.61 -0.11 5.44
C ALA A 58 16.45 1.15 6.32
N THR A 59 15.54 2.07 5.97
CA THR A 59 15.50 3.42 6.57
C THR A 59 14.30 3.68 7.47
N VAL A 60 13.18 2.98 7.27
CA VAL A 60 11.98 3.20 8.07
C VAL A 60 12.18 2.65 9.49
N PRO A 61 11.83 3.42 10.54
CA PRO A 61 11.87 2.95 11.92
C PRO A 61 10.70 1.99 12.18
N TRP A 62 10.90 0.72 11.87
CA TRP A 62 9.89 -0.32 12.03
C TRP A 62 9.68 -0.67 13.49
N HIS A 63 8.42 -0.65 13.94
CA HIS A 63 8.02 -0.98 15.30
C HIS A 63 7.15 -2.23 15.35
N ALA A 64 7.44 -3.12 16.30
CA ALA A 64 6.53 -4.18 16.71
C ALA A 64 5.53 -3.60 17.71
N GLU A 65 4.24 -3.75 17.44
CA GLU A 65 3.19 -3.35 18.36
C GLU A 65 2.56 -4.54 19.10
N ARG A 66 2.12 -4.28 20.31
CA ARG A 66 1.26 -5.18 21.08
C ARG A 66 -0.07 -4.48 21.34
N ARG A 67 -1.16 -5.18 21.12
CA ARG A 67 -2.50 -4.63 21.35
C ARG A 67 -3.28 -5.50 22.33
N GLN A 68 -4.03 -4.84 23.21
CA GLN A 68 -5.03 -5.51 24.04
C GLN A 68 -6.16 -5.98 23.11
N MET A 69 -6.39 -7.28 23.06
CA MET A 69 -7.54 -7.90 22.38
C MET A 69 -8.27 -8.75 23.41
N TYR A 70 -9.45 -8.28 23.85
CA TYR A 70 -10.19 -8.86 24.97
C TYR A 70 -9.29 -8.91 26.23
N ASP A 71 -9.15 -10.06 26.87
CA ASP A 71 -8.34 -10.25 28.08
C ASP A 71 -6.85 -10.54 27.80
N ASN A 72 -6.44 -10.57 26.54
CA ASN A 72 -5.07 -10.93 26.16
C ASN A 72 -4.35 -9.77 25.44
N VAL A 73 -3.06 -9.61 25.73
CA VAL A 73 -2.16 -8.77 24.93
C VAL A 73 -1.56 -9.62 23.83
N VAL A 74 -1.85 -9.30 22.58
CA VAL A 74 -1.36 -10.03 21.42
C VAL A 74 -0.39 -9.19 20.61
N ASP A 75 0.61 -9.82 20.04
CA ASP A 75 1.51 -9.16 19.09
C ASP A 75 0.75 -8.86 17.80
N VAL A 76 0.88 -7.63 17.28
CA VAL A 76 0.40 -7.27 15.96
C VAL A 76 1.27 -7.99 14.93
N PRO A 77 0.70 -8.90 14.12
CA PRO A 77 1.48 -9.74 13.23
C PRO A 77 1.91 -8.99 11.97
N ARG A 78 2.68 -7.95 12.13
CA ARG A 78 3.44 -7.16 11.16
C ARG A 78 4.17 -6.03 11.88
N LEU A 79 5.18 -5.44 11.26
CA LEU A 79 5.81 -4.22 11.77
C LEU A 79 5.09 -2.99 11.22
N LEU A 80 5.09 -1.92 11.97
CA LEU A 80 4.37 -0.68 11.66
C LEU A 80 5.31 0.53 11.73
N SER A 81 4.98 1.54 10.93
CA SER A 81 5.45 2.91 11.08
C SER A 81 4.34 3.87 10.66
N PHE A 82 4.25 5.03 11.27
CA PHE A 82 3.20 6.02 11.02
C PHE A 82 3.81 7.40 10.88
N TYR A 83 3.31 8.17 9.93
CA TYR A 83 3.72 9.54 9.63
C TYR A 83 2.49 10.44 9.68
N GLY A 84 2.52 11.41 10.58
CA GLY A 84 1.48 12.43 10.76
C GLY A 84 1.50 13.49 9.66
N GLU A 85 0.60 14.47 9.77
CA GLU A 85 0.43 15.52 8.74
C GLU A 85 1.68 16.37 8.52
N ASP A 86 2.43 16.65 9.59
CA ASP A 86 3.60 17.53 9.57
C ASP A 86 4.93 16.74 9.62
N GLU A 87 4.85 15.42 9.53
CA GLU A 87 6.03 14.56 9.55
C GLU A 87 6.51 14.28 8.13
N PRO A 88 7.81 14.47 7.83
CA PRO A 88 8.36 14.16 6.53
C PRO A 88 8.23 12.66 6.25
N LEU A 89 7.82 12.30 5.02
CA LEU A 89 7.77 10.91 4.59
C LEU A 89 9.19 10.34 4.47
N PRO A 90 9.37 9.03 4.64
CA PRO A 90 10.70 8.41 4.71
C PRO A 90 11.43 8.31 3.36
N ASP A 91 10.77 8.67 2.26
CA ASP A 91 11.34 8.57 0.92
C ASP A 91 10.67 9.58 -0.04
N PRO A 92 11.43 10.32 -0.87
CA PRO A 92 10.88 11.29 -1.82
C PRO A 92 9.87 10.70 -2.82
N ALA A 93 9.96 9.40 -3.14
CA ALA A 93 8.98 8.73 -3.99
C ALA A 93 7.60 8.67 -3.33
N LEU A 94 7.52 8.64 -2.00
CA LEU A 94 6.26 8.70 -1.27
C LEU A 94 5.67 10.10 -1.27
N ASP A 95 6.51 11.16 -1.25
CA ASP A 95 6.04 12.54 -1.43
C ASP A 95 5.45 12.73 -2.82
N ALA A 96 6.11 12.21 -3.86
CA ALA A 96 5.61 12.25 -5.23
C ALA A 96 4.30 11.45 -5.37
N ALA A 97 4.21 10.26 -4.77
CA ALA A 97 3.00 9.44 -4.76
C ALA A 97 1.84 10.16 -4.05
N HIS A 98 2.09 10.76 -2.90
CA HIS A 98 1.13 11.55 -2.13
C HIS A 98 0.58 12.72 -2.97
N ALA A 99 1.46 13.53 -3.56
CA ALA A 99 1.08 14.67 -4.41
C ALA A 99 0.24 14.24 -5.64
N ALA A 100 0.59 13.11 -6.27
CA ALA A 100 -0.17 12.56 -7.39
C ALA A 100 -1.57 12.11 -6.97
N LEU A 101 -1.69 11.43 -5.81
CA LEU A 101 -2.97 11.02 -5.25
C LEU A 101 -3.85 12.22 -4.88
N ASP A 102 -3.28 13.25 -4.25
CA ASP A 102 -4.00 14.49 -3.92
C ASP A 102 -4.52 15.21 -5.17
N THR A 103 -3.68 15.32 -6.19
CA THR A 103 -4.08 15.97 -7.45
C THR A 103 -5.23 15.22 -8.12
N HIS A 104 -5.23 13.89 -8.08
CA HIS A 104 -6.23 13.08 -8.78
C HIS A 104 -7.51 12.88 -7.97
N TYR A 105 -7.40 12.54 -6.69
CA TYR A 105 -8.54 12.18 -5.83
C TYR A 105 -9.03 13.31 -4.94
N GLY A 106 -8.22 14.34 -4.69
CA GLY A 106 -8.59 15.48 -3.85
C GLY A 106 -9.89 16.18 -4.28
N PRO A 107 -10.16 16.41 -5.57
CA PRO A 107 -11.43 16.97 -6.02
C PRO A 107 -12.67 16.12 -5.68
N GLU A 108 -12.57 14.79 -5.76
CA GLU A 108 -13.67 13.87 -5.41
C GLU A 108 -13.78 13.67 -3.90
N LEU A 109 -12.63 13.57 -3.21
CA LEU A 109 -12.57 13.40 -1.74
C LEU A 109 -12.99 14.68 -0.99
N GLY A 110 -12.81 15.87 -1.60
CA GLY A 110 -13.06 17.17 -0.99
C GLY A 110 -11.96 17.66 -0.05
N GLU A 111 -10.89 16.89 0.12
CA GLU A 111 -9.72 17.20 0.95
C GLU A 111 -8.50 16.41 0.49
N PRO A 112 -7.27 16.80 0.85
CA PRO A 112 -6.08 15.99 0.56
C PRO A 112 -5.93 14.81 1.53
N PHE A 113 -5.14 13.82 1.10
CA PHE A 113 -4.56 12.86 2.03
C PHE A 113 -3.59 13.60 2.99
N ARG A 114 -3.48 13.17 4.23
CA ARG A 114 -2.72 13.90 5.26
C ARG A 114 -1.74 13.04 6.03
N THR A 115 -1.96 11.74 6.09
CA THR A 115 -1.16 10.84 6.89
C THR A 115 -0.75 9.63 6.08
N ALA A 116 0.38 9.02 6.44
CA ALA A 116 0.81 7.76 5.86
C ALA A 116 1.06 6.71 6.94
N GLY A 117 0.45 5.54 6.78
CA GLY A 117 0.75 4.36 7.59
C GLY A 117 1.52 3.36 6.74
N LEU A 118 2.59 2.79 7.29
CA LEU A 118 3.36 1.75 6.64
C LEU A 118 3.24 0.44 7.41
N CYS A 119 2.93 -0.65 6.70
CA CYS A 119 2.86 -1.99 7.27
C CYS A 119 3.86 -2.91 6.57
N TYR A 120 4.81 -3.45 7.31
CA TYR A 120 5.81 -4.39 6.81
C TYR A 120 5.41 -5.81 7.19
N TYR A 121 5.04 -6.60 6.21
CA TYR A 121 4.75 -8.04 6.30
C TYR A 121 6.03 -8.78 5.95
N ARG A 122 6.66 -9.42 6.91
CA ARG A 122 7.97 -10.10 6.76
C ARG A 122 7.87 -11.40 5.99
N ASP A 123 6.76 -12.10 6.19
CA ASP A 123 6.47 -13.39 5.54
C ASP A 123 4.96 -13.73 5.57
N GLY A 124 4.61 -14.96 5.27
CA GLY A 124 3.21 -15.43 5.24
C GLY A 124 2.51 -15.48 6.60
N ARG A 125 3.23 -15.43 7.71
CA ARG A 125 2.66 -15.42 9.07
C ARG A 125 2.11 -14.05 9.44
N ASP A 126 2.67 -13.00 8.83
CA ASP A 126 2.21 -11.63 9.03
C ASP A 126 0.89 -11.39 8.30
N SER A 127 -0.01 -10.64 8.95
CA SER A 127 -1.39 -10.47 8.49
C SER A 127 -2.04 -9.23 9.08
N VAL A 128 -3.21 -8.87 8.55
CA VAL A 128 -4.18 -8.00 9.21
C VAL A 128 -5.55 -8.65 9.16
N ALA A 129 -6.23 -8.69 10.31
CA ALA A 129 -7.58 -9.23 10.44
C ALA A 129 -8.60 -8.35 9.71
N TRP A 130 -9.83 -8.85 9.54
CA TRP A 130 -10.94 -8.08 8.98
C TRP A 130 -11.19 -6.81 9.77
N HIS A 131 -11.14 -5.65 9.10
CA HIS A 131 -11.41 -4.33 9.66
C HIS A 131 -11.78 -3.34 8.55
N GLY A 132 -12.35 -2.22 8.92
CA GLY A 132 -12.40 -0.99 8.14
C GLY A 132 -11.67 0.07 8.92
N ASP A 133 -11.15 1.09 8.25
CA ASP A 133 -10.52 2.24 8.90
C ASP A 133 -11.63 3.14 9.50
N THR A 134 -12.23 2.63 10.58
CA THR A 134 -13.42 3.21 11.23
C THR A 134 -13.10 3.97 12.52
N ILE A 135 -11.83 4.15 12.85
CA ILE A 135 -11.42 5.01 13.94
C ILE A 135 -11.48 6.46 13.44
N GLY A 136 -12.29 7.30 14.07
CA GLY A 136 -12.55 8.67 13.65
C GLY A 136 -13.62 8.76 12.57
N ARG A 137 -13.45 9.64 11.58
CA ARG A 137 -14.48 9.99 10.58
C ARG A 137 -14.86 8.84 9.65
N GLY A 138 -13.97 7.91 9.40
CA GLY A 138 -14.25 6.74 8.57
C GLY A 138 -15.39 5.85 9.07
N SER A 139 -15.87 6.05 10.31
CA SER A 139 -17.06 5.36 10.85
C SER A 139 -18.39 5.94 10.36
N THR A 140 -18.43 7.23 10.01
CA THR A 140 -19.66 7.99 9.74
C THR A 140 -19.69 8.64 8.37
N GLU A 141 -18.54 8.97 7.80
CA GLU A 141 -18.39 9.71 6.56
C GLU A 141 -17.84 8.84 5.43
N ASP A 142 -18.17 9.19 4.21
CA ASP A 142 -17.50 8.65 3.03
C ASP A 142 -16.07 9.18 2.99
N THR A 143 -15.13 8.31 2.68
CA THR A 143 -13.70 8.65 2.69
C THR A 143 -12.92 7.82 1.69
N MET A 144 -11.62 8.08 1.54
CA MET A 144 -10.73 7.29 0.72
C MET A 144 -9.51 6.83 1.51
N VAL A 145 -9.06 5.61 1.21
CA VAL A 145 -7.77 5.07 1.66
C VAL A 145 -7.05 4.54 0.43
N ALA A 146 -5.92 5.15 0.11
CA ALA A 146 -5.07 4.70 -0.99
C ALA A 146 -3.95 3.80 -0.46
N ILE A 147 -3.76 2.64 -1.06
CA ILE A 147 -2.74 1.66 -0.68
C ILE A 147 -1.80 1.41 -1.84
N VAL A 148 -0.52 1.70 -1.65
CA VAL A 148 0.57 1.29 -2.54
C VAL A 148 1.23 0.04 -1.98
N SER A 149 1.48 -0.94 -2.82
CA SER A 149 2.06 -2.23 -2.44
C SER A 149 3.41 -2.42 -3.09
N VAL A 150 4.46 -2.67 -2.30
CA VAL A 150 5.80 -2.99 -2.82
C VAL A 150 6.34 -4.27 -2.16
N GLY A 151 7.13 -5.04 -2.90
CA GLY A 151 7.62 -6.36 -2.50
C GLY A 151 6.74 -7.50 -3.00
N GLN A 152 6.71 -8.63 -2.29
CA GLN A 152 6.02 -9.83 -2.76
C GLN A 152 4.49 -9.69 -2.77
N PRO A 153 3.79 -10.23 -3.79
CA PRO A 153 2.33 -10.12 -3.87
C PRO A 153 1.61 -10.74 -2.67
N ARG A 154 0.64 -10.01 -2.14
CA ARG A 154 -0.30 -10.50 -1.12
C ARG A 154 -1.73 -10.17 -1.51
N ALA A 155 -2.64 -11.06 -1.22
CA ALA A 155 -4.04 -10.76 -1.46
C ALA A 155 -4.57 -9.75 -0.43
N LEU A 156 -5.22 -8.70 -0.92
CA LEU A 156 -6.18 -7.92 -0.15
C LEU A 156 -7.55 -8.53 -0.37
N LEU A 157 -8.22 -8.90 0.70
CA LEU A 157 -9.58 -9.41 0.71
C LEU A 157 -10.54 -8.31 1.12
N LEU A 158 -11.69 -8.20 0.45
CA LEU A 158 -12.76 -7.28 0.83
C LEU A 158 -14.07 -8.07 0.97
N ARG A 159 -14.91 -7.70 1.93
CA ARG A 159 -16.26 -8.23 2.11
C ARG A 159 -17.20 -7.17 2.66
N PRO A 160 -18.52 -7.27 2.43
CA PRO A 160 -19.48 -6.44 3.14
C PRO A 160 -19.36 -6.62 4.66
N ARG A 161 -19.48 -5.52 5.41
CA ARG A 161 -19.55 -5.58 6.88
C ARG A 161 -20.77 -6.42 7.30
N GLY A 162 -20.58 -7.30 8.26
CA GLY A 162 -21.58 -8.29 8.65
C GLY A 162 -21.52 -9.59 7.86
N GLY A 163 -20.58 -9.72 6.93
CA GLY A 163 -20.34 -10.93 6.13
C GLY A 163 -20.95 -10.87 4.74
N GLY A 164 -20.56 -11.83 3.90
CA GLY A 164 -20.99 -11.93 2.52
C GLY A 164 -19.88 -12.43 1.60
N PRO A 165 -20.09 -12.36 0.26
CA PRO A 165 -19.09 -12.76 -0.72
C PRO A 165 -17.78 -12.01 -0.54
N VAL A 166 -16.67 -12.73 -0.62
CA VAL A 166 -15.32 -12.17 -0.51
C VAL A 166 -14.80 -11.85 -1.90
N VAL A 167 -14.46 -10.58 -2.12
CA VAL A 167 -13.72 -10.13 -3.29
C VAL A 167 -12.23 -10.21 -2.96
N ARG A 168 -11.44 -10.75 -3.88
CA ARG A 168 -10.00 -10.96 -3.72
C ARG A 168 -9.24 -10.16 -4.76
N HIS A 169 -8.39 -9.25 -4.30
CA HIS A 169 -7.45 -8.52 -5.15
C HIS A 169 -6.02 -8.94 -4.82
N PRO A 170 -5.30 -9.58 -5.77
CA PRO A 170 -3.87 -9.76 -5.62
C PRO A 170 -3.22 -8.37 -5.78
N LEU A 171 -2.58 -7.87 -4.73
CA LEU A 171 -1.76 -6.66 -4.82
C LEU A 171 -0.32 -7.07 -5.00
N GLY A 172 0.21 -6.75 -6.17
CA GLY A 172 1.58 -7.02 -6.58
C GLY A 172 2.55 -5.88 -6.24
N HIS A 173 3.71 -5.96 -6.85
CA HIS A 173 4.79 -5.01 -6.70
C HIS A 173 4.52 -3.74 -7.53
N GLY A 174 4.50 -2.58 -6.89
CA GLY A 174 4.15 -1.30 -7.52
C GLY A 174 2.65 -1.06 -7.72
N ASP A 175 1.77 -1.96 -7.27
CA ASP A 175 0.32 -1.81 -7.45
C ASP A 175 -0.28 -0.76 -6.51
N LEU A 176 -1.30 -0.06 -7.04
CA LEU A 176 -2.17 0.83 -6.29
C LEU A 176 -3.57 0.24 -6.19
N ILE A 177 -4.17 0.35 -5.02
CA ILE A 177 -5.61 0.24 -4.82
C ILE A 177 -6.11 1.42 -3.98
N VAL A 178 -7.22 2.04 -4.40
CA VAL A 178 -7.92 3.07 -3.61
C VAL A 178 -9.29 2.55 -3.25
N MET A 179 -9.60 2.55 -1.96
CA MET A 179 -10.91 2.20 -1.42
C MET A 179 -11.66 3.48 -1.10
N GLY A 180 -12.78 3.73 -1.78
CA GLY A 180 -13.47 5.01 -1.68
C GLY A 180 -14.97 4.91 -1.41
N GLY A 181 -15.59 6.07 -1.24
CA GLY A 181 -17.00 6.21 -0.85
C GLY A 181 -17.25 5.63 0.53
N SER A 182 -18.30 4.87 0.68
CA SER A 182 -18.66 4.25 1.96
C SER A 182 -17.80 3.03 2.34
N CYS A 183 -16.70 2.74 1.62
CA CYS A 183 -15.98 1.49 1.76
C CYS A 183 -15.53 1.22 3.21
N GLN A 184 -15.00 2.22 3.92
CA GLN A 184 -14.49 2.02 5.29
C GLN A 184 -15.60 1.70 6.30
N ARG A 185 -16.81 2.20 6.11
CA ARG A 185 -17.93 1.98 7.04
C ARG A 185 -18.84 0.81 6.66
N THR A 186 -18.91 0.45 5.36
CA THR A 186 -19.84 -0.61 4.88
C THR A 186 -19.15 -1.90 4.44
N TRP A 187 -17.83 -1.86 4.27
CA TRP A 187 -16.98 -3.00 3.94
C TRP A 187 -15.88 -3.19 4.97
N GLU A 188 -15.30 -4.38 4.97
CA GLU A 188 -14.11 -4.75 5.72
C GLU A 188 -13.07 -5.28 4.75
N HIS A 189 -11.80 -5.07 5.10
CA HIS A 189 -10.68 -5.62 4.34
C HIS A 189 -9.69 -6.35 5.25
N ALA A 190 -8.93 -7.27 4.67
CA ALA A 190 -7.96 -8.09 5.38
C ALA A 190 -6.80 -8.52 4.48
N VAL A 191 -5.64 -8.76 5.09
CA VAL A 191 -4.53 -9.51 4.47
C VAL A 191 -4.37 -10.81 5.26
N PRO A 192 -4.80 -11.96 4.71
CA PRO A 192 -4.80 -13.22 5.46
C PRO A 192 -3.39 -13.78 5.64
N LYS A 193 -3.19 -14.57 6.68
CA LYS A 193 -2.01 -15.46 6.79
C LYS A 193 -2.00 -16.46 5.63
N THR A 194 -0.81 -16.88 5.25
CA THR A 194 -0.62 -17.95 4.25
C THR A 194 0.48 -18.90 4.68
N ALA A 195 0.24 -20.20 4.50
CA ALA A 195 1.26 -21.23 4.70
C ALA A 195 2.18 -21.39 3.48
N ARG A 196 1.84 -20.78 2.34
CA ARG A 196 2.72 -20.77 1.17
C ARG A 196 3.96 -19.94 1.45
N PRO A 197 5.15 -20.36 1.06
CA PRO A 197 6.33 -19.52 1.10
C PRO A 197 6.07 -18.21 0.34
N VAL A 198 6.27 -17.10 1.02
CA VAL A 198 6.14 -15.74 0.46
C VAL A 198 7.15 -14.84 1.13
N GLY A 199 7.82 -14.03 0.34
CA GLY A 199 8.77 -13.04 0.82
C GLY A 199 8.09 -11.78 1.40
N PRO A 200 8.92 -10.80 1.76
CA PRO A 200 8.47 -9.60 2.42
C PRO A 200 7.69 -8.66 1.49
N ARG A 201 6.81 -7.86 2.10
CA ARG A 201 5.96 -6.85 1.45
C ARG A 201 5.78 -5.65 2.36
N ILE A 202 5.82 -4.46 1.79
CA ILE A 202 5.38 -3.23 2.46
C ILE A 202 4.07 -2.76 1.82
N SER A 203 3.13 -2.36 2.67
CA SER A 203 1.90 -1.68 2.29
C SER A 203 1.96 -0.27 2.82
N ILE A 204 1.85 0.73 1.94
CA ILE A 204 1.87 2.15 2.26
C ILE A 204 0.43 2.65 2.12
N GLN A 205 -0.17 3.17 3.19
CA GLN A 205 -1.56 3.64 3.22
C GLN A 205 -1.61 5.14 3.43
N PHE A 206 -2.12 5.86 2.42
CA PHE A 206 -2.41 7.29 2.53
C PHE A 206 -3.87 7.49 2.95
N ARG A 207 -4.10 8.38 3.92
CA ARG A 207 -5.40 8.67 4.50
C ARG A 207 -5.64 10.15 4.68
N PRO A 208 -6.89 10.63 4.55
CA PRO A 208 -7.25 11.99 4.94
C PRO A 208 -7.19 12.16 6.46
N ARG A 209 -7.37 13.40 6.93
CA ARG A 209 -7.35 13.72 8.35
C ARG A 209 -8.41 12.93 9.12
N GLY A 210 -8.02 12.38 10.27
CA GLY A 210 -8.95 11.73 11.20
C GLY A 210 -9.51 10.40 10.72
N VAL A 211 -8.87 9.73 9.76
CA VAL A 211 -9.20 8.36 9.31
C VAL A 211 -8.09 7.41 9.75
N ARG A 212 -8.45 6.35 10.51
CA ARG A 212 -7.54 5.32 11.02
C ARG A 212 -8.22 3.95 11.09
#